data_8466e468aaefa69f6f5d470a8dbe5699
#
_entry.id   8466e468aaefa69f6f5d470a8dbe5699
#
_cell.length_a   1.000
_cell.length_b   1.000
_cell.length_c   1.000
_cell.angle_alpha   90.00
_cell.angle_beta   90.00
_cell.angle_gamma   90.00
#
_symmetry.space_group_name_H-M   'P 1'
#
loop_
_entity.id
_entity.type
_entity.pdbx_description
1 polymer ?
#
loop_
_entity_poly.entity_id
_entity_poly.type
_entity_poly.pdbx_seq_one_letter_code
_entity_poly.pdbx_strand_id
1 'polypeptide(L)'
;MKIKYLLPALLIALPVSVTRAQGLKMLDDLSYYLRMDYSLGGTAPVGLSATIRRLDSYSLRPNFSIGIEAQKPLDDRWGIRTGLHFGNKGMKTDAQVKNYHMQIVHGGETLEGQFTGNVVTRVSQWGLTVPVQVVCRVVNDVDLRFGPYATYVYSRRFSGEAYAGYLRVGNPTGPRVELGRGADERGSYDFSTDLRRLQWGLDLGADWRWSDRWAVGADVSWGLSSVFHSDFKTIEQRLYSIFGTVGVVYHLK
;
A
#
# COMPACT_ATOMS: atom_id res chain seq x y z
N MET A 1 -13.74 -21.90 -28.06
CA MET A 1 -14.91 -21.22 -27.50
C MET A 1 -14.89 -21.50 -25.98
N LYS A 2 -14.27 -20.63 -25.18
CA LYS A 2 -14.12 -20.81 -23.74
C LYS A 2 -14.58 -19.53 -23.03
N ILE A 3 -15.79 -19.59 -22.55
CA ILE A 3 -16.40 -18.62 -21.64
C ILE A 3 -15.82 -18.90 -20.25
N LYS A 4 -14.90 -18.06 -19.80
CA LYS A 4 -14.34 -18.08 -18.44
C LYS A 4 -13.93 -16.68 -18.03
N TYR A 5 -14.85 -15.76 -17.85
CA TYR A 5 -14.63 -14.55 -17.01
C TYR A 5 -16.00 -13.96 -16.67
N LEU A 6 -16.77 -14.71 -15.87
CA LEU A 6 -17.82 -14.18 -15.03
C LEU A 6 -17.33 -14.36 -13.60
N LEU A 7 -16.48 -13.47 -13.15
CA LEU A 7 -16.27 -13.29 -11.72
C LEU A 7 -17.32 -12.30 -11.24
N PRO A 8 -18.12 -12.70 -10.26
CA PRO A 8 -19.16 -11.83 -9.74
C PRO A 8 -18.47 -10.64 -9.06
N ALA A 9 -18.82 -9.45 -9.49
CA ALA A 9 -18.85 -8.31 -8.61
C ALA A 9 -19.79 -8.71 -7.46
N LEU A 10 -19.23 -9.29 -6.40
CA LEU A 10 -19.88 -9.41 -5.12
C LEU A 10 -19.83 -8.00 -4.51
N LEU A 11 -20.50 -7.05 -5.14
CA LEU A 11 -21.24 -6.05 -4.43
C LEU A 11 -22.05 -6.87 -3.42
N ILE A 12 -21.72 -6.70 -2.14
CA ILE A 12 -22.61 -7.04 -1.07
C ILE A 12 -23.83 -6.12 -1.31
N ALA A 13 -24.71 -6.55 -2.16
CA ALA A 13 -26.10 -6.12 -2.18
C ALA A 13 -26.70 -6.68 -0.88
N LEU A 14 -26.40 -6.00 0.24
CA LEU A 14 -27.35 -5.99 1.33
C LEU A 14 -28.69 -5.68 0.69
N PRO A 15 -29.74 -6.48 0.95
CA PRO A 15 -31.07 -6.17 0.44
C PRO A 15 -31.47 -4.84 1.08
N VAL A 16 -31.22 -3.75 0.37
CA VAL A 16 -31.76 -2.45 0.72
C VAL A 16 -33.21 -2.44 0.25
N SER A 17 -34.03 -3.23 0.93
CA SER A 17 -35.45 -2.95 1.08
C SER A 17 -35.63 -1.83 2.14
N VAL A 18 -34.84 -0.76 1.99
CA VAL A 18 -35.06 0.47 2.72
C VAL A 18 -36.14 1.20 1.93
N THR A 19 -37.34 1.24 2.49
CA THR A 19 -38.41 2.14 2.02
C THR A 19 -37.82 3.52 1.83
N ARG A 20 -38.16 4.22 0.75
CA ARG A 20 -37.61 5.56 0.40
C ARG A 20 -37.57 6.56 1.58
N ALA A 21 -38.51 6.44 2.53
CA ALA A 21 -38.57 7.27 3.73
C ALA A 21 -37.46 6.96 4.77
N GLN A 22 -36.97 5.71 4.86
CA GLN A 22 -35.87 5.34 5.76
C GLN A 22 -34.50 5.67 5.15
N GLY A 23 -34.36 5.62 3.83
CA GLY A 23 -33.14 6.01 3.13
C GLY A 23 -32.81 7.50 3.27
N LEU A 24 -33.82 8.36 3.27
CA LEU A 24 -33.65 9.80 3.51
C LEU A 24 -33.20 10.10 4.94
N LYS A 25 -33.74 9.42 5.96
CA LYS A 25 -33.31 9.55 7.36
C LYS A 25 -31.89 9.01 7.61
N MET A 26 -31.40 8.13 6.77
CA MET A 26 -30.04 7.58 6.89
C MET A 26 -28.98 8.62 6.43
N LEU A 27 -29.36 9.59 5.62
CA LEU A 27 -28.52 10.69 5.15
C LEU A 27 -28.61 11.96 6.01
N ASP A 28 -29.55 12.01 6.94
CA ASP A 28 -29.64 13.10 7.91
C ASP A 28 -28.48 12.98 8.92
N ASP A 29 -27.96 14.11 9.41
CA ASP A 29 -26.86 14.24 10.38
C ASP A 29 -25.48 13.71 9.89
N LEU A 30 -25.22 13.72 8.57
CA LEU A 30 -23.89 13.44 8.06
C LEU A 30 -22.95 14.63 8.27
N SER A 31 -21.80 14.36 8.84
CA SER A 31 -20.68 15.31 8.90
C SER A 31 -19.72 15.01 7.77
N TYR A 32 -19.26 16.04 7.08
CA TYR A 32 -18.32 15.91 5.94
C TYR A 32 -16.98 16.50 6.30
N TYR A 33 -15.92 15.81 5.85
CA TYR A 33 -14.54 16.20 6.12
C TYR A 33 -13.73 16.21 4.82
N LEU A 34 -12.87 17.20 4.70
CA LEU A 34 -11.78 17.22 3.73
C LEU A 34 -10.49 16.86 4.46
N ARG A 35 -9.74 15.93 3.92
CA ARG A 35 -8.50 15.46 4.50
C ARG A 35 -7.34 15.59 3.53
N MET A 36 -6.20 16.09 4.02
CA MET A 36 -4.94 16.16 3.31
C MET A 36 -3.87 15.52 4.16
N ASP A 37 -3.19 14.53 3.60
CA ASP A 37 -2.27 13.70 4.35
C ASP A 37 -0.90 13.62 3.69
N TYR A 38 0.10 13.44 4.54
CA TYR A 38 1.46 13.06 4.18
C TYR A 38 1.78 11.71 4.81
N SER A 39 2.22 10.75 4.00
CA SER A 39 2.49 9.39 4.44
C SER A 39 3.95 9.03 4.32
N LEU A 40 4.45 8.32 5.31
CA LEU A 40 5.79 7.73 5.37
C LEU A 40 5.64 6.23 5.58
N GLY A 41 6.38 5.47 4.81
CA GLY A 41 6.30 4.02 4.92
C GLY A 41 6.75 3.34 3.65
N GLY A 42 6.46 2.08 3.52
CA GLY A 42 6.89 1.32 2.36
C GLY A 42 6.23 -0.04 2.27
N THR A 43 6.74 -0.78 1.33
CA THR A 43 6.37 -2.16 1.09
C THR A 43 7.46 -3.05 1.67
N ALA A 44 7.14 -3.81 2.68
CA ALA A 44 8.08 -4.64 3.42
C ALA A 44 7.59 -6.09 3.55
N PRO A 45 8.49 -7.08 3.64
CA PRO A 45 8.12 -8.41 4.05
C PRO A 45 7.74 -8.38 5.54
N VAL A 46 6.66 -9.06 5.89
CA VAL A 46 6.34 -9.33 7.29
C VAL A 46 7.15 -10.55 7.72
N GLY A 47 8.13 -10.30 8.60
CA GLY A 47 9.21 -11.22 8.89
C GLY A 47 10.40 -10.92 7.96
N LEU A 48 11.47 -10.28 8.51
CA LEU A 48 12.69 -10.04 7.76
C LEU A 48 13.29 -11.38 7.33
N SER A 49 13.41 -11.56 6.01
CA SER A 49 14.08 -12.74 5.48
C SER A 49 15.55 -12.73 5.85
N ALA A 50 16.08 -13.91 6.18
CA ALA A 50 17.51 -14.10 6.40
C ALA A 50 18.38 -13.75 5.18
N THR A 51 17.77 -13.63 3.99
CA THR A 51 18.44 -13.22 2.75
C THR A 51 18.71 -11.72 2.67
N ILE A 52 17.97 -10.88 3.40
CA ILE A 52 18.22 -9.43 3.53
C ILE A 52 19.18 -9.24 4.69
N ARG A 53 20.42 -8.86 4.40
CA ARG A 53 21.48 -8.73 5.40
C ARG A 53 21.54 -7.35 6.02
N ARG A 54 21.30 -6.31 5.23
CA ARG A 54 21.38 -4.92 5.66
C ARG A 54 20.54 -4.04 4.76
N LEU A 55 19.89 -3.07 5.33
CA LEU A 55 19.27 -1.96 4.63
C LEU A 55 20.28 -0.80 4.63
N ASP A 56 20.90 -0.52 3.47
CA ASP A 56 21.93 0.51 3.34
C ASP A 56 21.31 1.90 3.30
N SER A 57 20.19 2.06 2.63
CA SER A 57 19.44 3.31 2.65
C SER A 57 17.94 3.08 2.45
N TYR A 58 17.17 3.94 3.08
CA TYR A 58 15.74 4.10 2.86
C TYR A 58 15.48 5.56 2.53
N SER A 59 15.09 5.84 1.30
CA SER A 59 14.74 7.18 0.88
C SER A 59 13.25 7.38 1.03
N LEU A 60 12.87 8.25 1.97
CA LEU A 60 11.51 8.72 2.12
C LEU A 60 11.11 9.44 0.83
N ARG A 61 10.11 8.91 0.14
CA ARG A 61 9.46 9.64 -0.95
C ARG A 61 8.28 10.39 -0.37
N PRO A 62 8.05 11.63 -0.82
CA PRO A 62 6.85 12.33 -0.43
C PRO A 62 5.63 11.58 -0.98
N ASN A 63 4.81 11.08 -0.06
CA ASN A 63 3.55 10.42 -0.38
C ASN A 63 2.43 11.31 0.15
N PHE A 64 1.58 11.77 -0.75
CA PHE A 64 0.46 12.66 -0.41
C PHE A 64 -0.85 11.99 -0.76
N SER A 65 -1.86 12.31 0.02
CA SER A 65 -3.24 12.00 -0.32
C SER A 65 -4.18 13.15 0.00
N ILE A 66 -5.25 13.22 -0.78
CA ILE A 66 -6.39 14.09 -0.52
C ILE A 66 -7.64 13.23 -0.52
N GLY A 67 -8.55 13.47 0.42
CA GLY A 67 -9.76 12.68 0.56
C GLY A 67 -10.94 13.52 1.01
N ILE A 68 -12.12 13.02 0.65
CA ILE A 68 -13.39 13.50 1.18
C ILE A 68 -13.98 12.35 1.98
N GLU A 69 -14.39 12.62 3.21
CA GLU A 69 -14.96 11.65 4.12
C GLU A 69 -16.36 12.09 4.56
N ALA A 70 -17.20 11.12 4.85
CA ALA A 70 -18.51 11.32 5.47
C ALA A 70 -18.60 10.46 6.72
N GLN A 71 -19.05 11.06 7.81
CA GLN A 71 -19.26 10.39 9.09
C GLN A 71 -20.73 10.42 9.48
N LYS A 72 -21.26 9.27 9.82
CA LYS A 72 -22.57 9.11 10.44
C LYS A 72 -22.38 8.87 11.95
N PRO A 73 -22.82 9.76 12.82
CA PRO A 73 -22.89 9.47 14.25
C PRO A 73 -23.96 8.38 14.49
N LEU A 74 -23.64 7.42 15.33
CA LEU A 74 -24.57 6.39 15.81
C LEU A 74 -25.14 6.75 17.18
N ASP A 75 -24.27 7.30 18.02
CA ASP A 75 -24.59 7.85 19.33
C ASP A 75 -23.58 8.96 19.71
N ASP A 76 -23.57 9.40 20.98
CA ASP A 76 -22.69 10.47 21.47
C ASP A 76 -21.20 10.12 21.41
N ARG A 77 -20.85 8.83 21.34
CA ARG A 77 -19.48 8.33 21.36
C ARG A 77 -19.07 7.64 20.08
N TRP A 78 -19.98 6.99 19.37
CA TRP A 78 -19.68 6.12 18.25
C TRP A 78 -20.21 6.67 16.93
N GLY A 79 -19.50 6.41 15.89
CA GLY A 79 -19.89 6.72 14.52
C GLY A 79 -19.25 5.76 13.52
N ILE A 80 -19.71 5.86 12.30
CA ILE A 80 -19.10 5.19 11.14
C ILE A 80 -18.62 6.27 10.19
N ARG A 81 -17.37 6.16 9.74
CA ARG A 81 -16.77 7.07 8.76
C ARG A 81 -16.34 6.29 7.53
N THR A 82 -16.65 6.82 6.38
CA THR A 82 -16.19 6.32 5.09
C THR A 82 -15.82 7.48 4.18
N GLY A 83 -15.09 7.22 3.11
CA GLY A 83 -14.67 8.29 2.22
C GLY A 83 -14.01 7.78 0.96
N LEU A 84 -13.49 8.70 0.19
CA LEU A 84 -12.70 8.43 -1.00
C LEU A 84 -11.42 9.25 -0.94
N HIS A 85 -10.28 8.58 -0.93
CA HIS A 85 -8.96 9.19 -0.90
C HIS A 85 -8.23 8.91 -2.20
N PHE A 86 -7.66 9.95 -2.78
CA PHE A 86 -6.78 9.90 -3.93
C PHE A 86 -5.36 10.17 -3.46
N GLY A 87 -4.40 9.30 -3.78
CA GLY A 87 -3.04 9.53 -3.32
C GLY A 87 -2.02 8.60 -3.95
N ASN A 88 -0.76 8.86 -3.60
CA ASN A 88 0.36 8.04 -4.00
C ASN A 88 1.00 7.35 -2.79
N LYS A 89 1.54 6.16 -3.03
CA LYS A 89 2.39 5.40 -2.11
C LYS A 89 3.65 4.98 -2.85
N GLY A 90 4.80 5.38 -2.34
CA GLY A 90 6.07 5.08 -2.97
C GLY A 90 7.20 4.94 -1.97
N MET A 91 8.23 4.20 -2.37
CA MET A 91 9.48 4.05 -1.62
C MET A 91 10.66 3.87 -2.56
N LYS A 92 11.85 4.15 -2.05
CA LYS A 92 13.12 3.73 -2.65
C LYS A 92 13.98 3.15 -1.55
N THR A 93 14.47 1.94 -1.76
CA THR A 93 15.37 1.26 -0.83
C THR A 93 16.64 0.82 -1.55
N ASP A 94 17.75 0.79 -0.83
CA ASP A 94 18.97 0.12 -1.21
C ASP A 94 19.32 -0.85 -0.10
N ALA A 95 19.45 -2.11 -0.45
CA ALA A 95 19.65 -3.20 0.51
C ALA A 95 20.72 -4.16 0.04
N GLN A 96 21.51 -4.66 0.98
CA GLN A 96 22.45 -5.76 0.74
C GLN A 96 21.73 -7.08 0.97
N VAL A 97 21.77 -7.94 -0.05
CA VAL A 97 21.16 -9.26 -0.02
C VAL A 97 22.20 -10.37 -0.22
N LYS A 98 21.89 -11.56 0.30
CA LYS A 98 22.69 -12.75 0.11
C LYS A 98 21.79 -13.93 -0.22
N ASN A 99 22.11 -14.61 -1.30
CA ASN A 99 21.36 -15.77 -1.78
C ASN A 99 19.87 -15.47 -1.97
N TYR A 100 19.60 -14.30 -2.59
CA TYR A 100 18.24 -13.79 -2.82
C TYR A 100 17.75 -14.22 -4.20
N HIS A 101 16.66 -14.99 -4.26
CA HIS A 101 16.10 -15.43 -5.54
C HIS A 101 15.48 -14.24 -6.27
N MET A 102 15.91 -14.01 -7.49
CA MET A 102 15.40 -12.94 -8.34
C MET A 102 15.65 -13.21 -9.83
N GLN A 103 14.89 -12.48 -10.64
CA GLN A 103 15.07 -12.42 -12.08
C GLN A 103 15.54 -11.02 -12.48
N ILE A 104 16.54 -10.93 -13.32
CA ILE A 104 17.11 -9.67 -13.83
C ILE A 104 17.31 -9.76 -15.34
N VAL A 105 17.38 -8.59 -15.97
CA VAL A 105 17.83 -8.42 -17.36
C VAL A 105 19.23 -7.83 -17.32
N HIS A 106 20.20 -8.52 -17.92
CA HIS A 106 21.59 -8.08 -18.03
C HIS A 106 22.13 -8.43 -19.41
N GLY A 107 22.77 -7.45 -20.10
CA GLY A 107 23.27 -7.65 -21.47
C GLY A 107 22.20 -8.00 -22.52
N GLY A 108 20.92 -7.68 -22.23
CA GLY A 108 19.78 -8.04 -23.10
C GLY A 108 19.21 -9.44 -22.85
N GLU A 109 19.81 -10.22 -21.95
CA GLU A 109 19.33 -11.54 -21.57
C GLU A 109 18.60 -11.52 -20.24
N THR A 110 17.55 -12.34 -20.11
CA THR A 110 16.84 -12.55 -18.86
C THR A 110 17.48 -13.69 -18.09
N LEU A 111 17.98 -13.39 -16.90
CA LEU A 111 18.67 -14.32 -16.02
C LEU A 111 17.89 -14.47 -14.73
N GLU A 112 17.65 -15.71 -14.30
CA GLU A 112 16.98 -16.04 -13.05
C GLU A 112 17.89 -16.89 -12.17
N GLY A 113 17.94 -16.60 -10.87
CA GLY A 113 18.78 -17.35 -9.95
C GLY A 113 18.98 -16.67 -8.59
N GLN A 114 20.08 -17.04 -7.94
CA GLN A 114 20.42 -16.58 -6.59
C GLN A 114 21.42 -15.43 -6.65
N PHE A 115 20.98 -14.25 -6.26
CA PHE A 115 21.80 -13.04 -6.24
C PHE A 115 22.41 -12.77 -4.85
N THR A 116 23.67 -12.35 -4.85
CA THR A 116 24.38 -11.84 -3.67
C THR A 116 25.03 -10.51 -4.05
N GLY A 117 24.66 -9.43 -3.38
CA GLY A 117 25.13 -8.07 -3.67
C GLY A 117 24.14 -7.01 -3.20
N ASN A 118 24.13 -5.87 -3.87
CA ASN A 118 23.24 -4.76 -3.56
C ASN A 118 22.03 -4.72 -4.51
N VAL A 119 20.86 -4.37 -3.97
CA VAL A 119 19.61 -4.24 -4.72
C VAL A 119 18.94 -2.92 -4.41
N VAL A 120 18.77 -2.09 -5.42
CA VAL A 120 17.94 -0.89 -5.35
C VAL A 120 16.54 -1.22 -5.82
N THR A 121 15.54 -0.96 -4.98
CA THR A 121 14.12 -1.14 -5.31
C THR A 121 13.41 0.22 -5.30
N ARG A 122 12.63 0.47 -6.33
CA ARG A 122 11.79 1.67 -6.48
C ARG A 122 10.34 1.24 -6.66
N VAL A 123 9.49 1.66 -5.74
CA VAL A 123 8.04 1.42 -5.80
C VAL A 123 7.33 2.75 -5.95
N SER A 124 6.32 2.80 -6.81
CA SER A 124 5.44 3.94 -6.97
C SER A 124 4.06 3.44 -7.37
N GLN A 125 3.06 3.78 -6.58
CA GLN A 125 1.67 3.40 -6.80
C GLN A 125 0.78 4.63 -6.65
N TRP A 126 -0.19 4.81 -7.55
CA TRP A 126 -1.26 5.79 -7.41
C TRP A 126 -2.58 5.05 -7.34
N GLY A 127 -3.43 5.45 -6.42
CA GLY A 127 -4.67 4.72 -6.19
C GLY A 127 -5.78 5.56 -5.60
N LEU A 128 -6.96 4.95 -5.62
CA LEU A 128 -8.15 5.41 -4.92
C LEU A 128 -8.40 4.47 -3.75
N THR A 129 -8.48 5.02 -2.55
CA THR A 129 -8.71 4.26 -1.31
C THR A 129 -10.06 4.61 -0.72
N VAL A 130 -10.81 3.57 -0.38
CA VAL A 130 -12.08 3.67 0.35
C VAL A 130 -11.88 3.04 1.72
N PRO A 131 -11.76 3.86 2.80
CA PRO A 131 -11.80 3.37 4.17
C PRO A 131 -13.25 3.16 4.62
N VAL A 132 -13.46 2.21 5.53
CA VAL A 132 -14.72 2.05 6.29
C VAL A 132 -14.31 1.88 7.75
N GLN A 133 -14.50 2.92 8.54
CA GLN A 133 -13.94 2.99 9.89
C GLN A 133 -15.04 3.21 10.91
N VAL A 134 -14.92 2.51 12.03
CA VAL A 134 -15.63 2.86 13.26
C VAL A 134 -14.87 4.01 13.93
N VAL A 135 -15.59 5.02 14.37
CA VAL A 135 -15.08 6.17 15.09
C VAL A 135 -15.55 6.09 16.53
N CYS A 136 -14.63 6.27 17.47
CA CYS A 136 -14.92 6.33 18.89
C CYS A 136 -14.40 7.65 19.46
N ARG A 137 -15.27 8.48 19.99
CA ARG A 137 -14.91 9.69 20.73
C ARG A 137 -14.44 9.32 22.13
N VAL A 138 -13.13 9.44 22.37
CA VAL A 138 -12.54 9.06 23.68
C VAL A 138 -12.61 10.23 24.64
N VAL A 139 -12.29 11.42 24.16
CA VAL A 139 -12.44 12.70 24.87
C VAL A 139 -13.02 13.71 23.89
N ASN A 140 -13.48 14.87 24.39
CA ASN A 140 -14.20 15.83 23.57
C ASN A 140 -13.49 16.23 22.27
N ASP A 141 -12.16 16.21 22.27
CA ASP A 141 -11.34 16.67 21.16
C ASP A 141 -10.57 15.56 20.44
N VAL A 142 -10.74 14.27 20.84
CA VAL A 142 -10.01 13.16 20.24
C VAL A 142 -10.97 12.05 19.81
N ASP A 143 -10.98 11.80 18.51
CA ASP A 143 -11.69 10.69 17.89
C ASP A 143 -10.66 9.61 17.47
N LEU A 144 -10.82 8.37 17.98
CA LEU A 144 -10.09 7.20 17.50
C LEU A 144 -10.85 6.58 16.33
N ARG A 145 -10.12 6.09 15.35
CA ARG A 145 -10.67 5.48 14.14
C ARG A 145 -10.01 4.13 13.90
N PHE A 146 -10.81 3.13 13.57
CA PHE A 146 -10.32 1.80 13.22
C PHE A 146 -11.25 1.16 12.20
N GLY A 147 -10.67 0.50 11.22
CA GLY A 147 -11.46 -0.27 10.26
C GLY A 147 -10.67 -0.73 9.04
N PRO A 148 -11.32 -1.51 8.16
CA PRO A 148 -10.74 -1.92 6.91
C PRO A 148 -10.68 -0.78 5.89
N TYR A 149 -9.74 -0.92 4.96
CA TYR A 149 -9.69 -0.11 3.74
C TYR A 149 -9.50 -1.00 2.52
N ALA A 150 -9.95 -0.51 1.37
CA ALA A 150 -9.65 -1.08 0.06
C ALA A 150 -9.07 0.01 -0.85
N THR A 151 -8.00 -0.32 -1.56
CA THR A 151 -7.34 0.59 -2.51
C THR A 151 -7.35 -0.01 -3.91
N TYR A 152 -7.88 0.72 -4.88
CA TYR A 152 -7.73 0.40 -6.28
C TYR A 152 -6.53 1.17 -6.85
N VAL A 153 -5.47 0.43 -7.22
CA VAL A 153 -4.22 0.97 -7.77
C VAL A 153 -4.34 1.02 -9.29
N TYR A 154 -4.46 2.22 -9.84
CA TYR A 154 -4.58 2.41 -11.29
C TYR A 154 -3.22 2.61 -11.98
N SER A 155 -2.24 3.23 -11.30
CA SER A 155 -0.86 3.35 -11.77
C SER A 155 0.07 2.66 -10.79
N ARG A 156 0.90 1.74 -11.29
CA ARG A 156 1.75 0.88 -10.47
C ARG A 156 3.11 0.70 -11.14
N ARG A 157 4.17 0.83 -10.34
CA ARG A 157 5.54 0.59 -10.76
C ARG A 157 6.32 -0.10 -9.64
N PHE A 158 6.99 -1.16 -9.99
CA PHE A 158 7.94 -1.86 -9.11
C PHE A 158 9.15 -2.25 -9.96
N SER A 159 10.22 -1.49 -9.84
CA SER A 159 11.42 -1.69 -10.65
C SER A 159 12.67 -1.44 -9.83
N GLY A 160 13.80 -1.93 -10.31
CA GLY A 160 15.06 -1.71 -9.64
C GLY A 160 16.26 -2.24 -10.38
N GLU A 161 17.36 -2.28 -9.67
CA GLU A 161 18.67 -2.69 -10.19
C GLU A 161 19.40 -3.54 -9.15
N ALA A 162 20.03 -4.61 -9.62
CA ALA A 162 20.99 -5.41 -8.87
C ALA A 162 22.41 -5.01 -9.30
N TYR A 163 23.33 -4.80 -8.35
CA TYR A 163 24.66 -4.31 -8.64
C TYR A 163 25.67 -4.73 -7.56
N ALA A 164 26.96 -4.52 -7.84
CA ALA A 164 28.07 -4.79 -6.93
C ALA A 164 27.99 -6.19 -6.30
N GLY A 165 27.79 -7.21 -7.14
CA GLY A 165 27.62 -8.56 -6.68
C GLY A 165 27.65 -9.58 -7.81
N TYR A 166 27.02 -10.72 -7.60
CA TYR A 166 26.94 -11.77 -8.60
C TYR A 166 25.61 -12.54 -8.53
N LEU A 167 25.16 -13.01 -9.68
CA LEU A 167 24.03 -13.92 -9.83
C LEU A 167 24.55 -15.33 -10.16
N ARG A 168 24.05 -16.34 -9.45
CA ARG A 168 24.21 -17.75 -9.86
C ARG A 168 22.95 -18.18 -10.60
N VAL A 169 23.11 -18.46 -11.89
CA VAL A 169 21.98 -18.73 -12.78
C VAL A 169 21.42 -20.13 -12.50
N GLY A 170 20.12 -20.21 -12.37
CA GLY A 170 19.35 -21.45 -12.18
C GLY A 170 19.41 -22.00 -10.76
N ASN A 171 20.57 -22.31 -10.24
CA ASN A 171 20.73 -22.94 -8.92
C ASN A 171 21.94 -22.37 -8.16
N PRO A 172 22.11 -22.65 -6.84
CA PRO A 172 23.21 -22.10 -6.04
C PRO A 172 24.63 -22.45 -6.50
N THR A 173 24.77 -23.48 -7.32
CA THR A 173 26.06 -23.92 -7.89
C THR A 173 26.21 -23.62 -9.40
N GLY A 174 25.19 -22.95 -9.98
CA GLY A 174 25.15 -22.59 -11.39
C GLY A 174 26.22 -21.58 -11.82
N PRO A 175 26.29 -21.27 -13.12
CA PRO A 175 27.20 -20.28 -13.66
C PRO A 175 27.09 -18.94 -12.95
N ARG A 176 28.23 -18.31 -12.70
CA ARG A 176 28.29 -17.02 -12.00
C ARG A 176 28.39 -15.88 -13.02
N VAL A 177 27.45 -14.94 -12.92
CA VAL A 177 27.43 -13.69 -13.69
C VAL A 177 27.73 -12.55 -12.73
N GLU A 178 28.80 -11.81 -12.97
CA GLU A 178 29.20 -10.66 -12.16
C GLU A 178 28.41 -9.42 -12.57
N LEU A 179 27.97 -8.66 -11.56
CA LEU A 179 27.31 -7.39 -11.73
C LEU A 179 28.16 -6.28 -11.08
N GLY A 180 28.61 -5.34 -11.88
CA GLY A 180 29.45 -4.23 -11.44
C GLY A 180 28.66 -3.06 -10.86
N ARG A 181 29.33 -1.90 -10.76
CA ARG A 181 28.75 -0.64 -10.30
C ARG A 181 28.42 0.31 -11.45
N GLY A 182 29.01 0.12 -12.62
CA GLY A 182 28.74 0.88 -13.83
C GLY A 182 27.28 0.71 -14.28
N ALA A 183 26.74 1.66 -15.00
CA ALA A 183 25.34 1.60 -15.45
C ALA A 183 25.06 0.39 -16.35
N ASP A 184 26.00 0.06 -17.23
CA ASP A 184 25.89 -1.06 -18.18
C ASP A 184 26.23 -2.43 -17.55
N GLU A 185 26.79 -2.41 -16.32
CA GLU A 185 27.19 -3.62 -15.59
C GLU A 185 26.10 -4.12 -14.62
N ARG A 186 25.01 -3.37 -14.48
CA ARG A 186 23.91 -3.70 -13.56
C ARG A 186 22.92 -4.65 -14.23
N GLY A 187 22.26 -5.45 -13.40
CA GLY A 187 21.05 -6.15 -13.79
C GLY A 187 19.82 -5.32 -13.44
N SER A 188 18.94 -5.08 -14.40
CA SER A 188 17.67 -4.39 -14.17
C SER A 188 16.52 -5.37 -13.99
N TYR A 189 15.47 -4.95 -13.25
CA TYR A 189 14.22 -5.71 -13.16
C TYR A 189 13.01 -4.79 -13.13
N ASP A 190 11.89 -5.27 -13.66
CA ASP A 190 10.61 -4.59 -13.63
C ASP A 190 9.47 -5.61 -13.43
N PHE A 191 8.82 -5.54 -12.26
CA PHE A 191 7.70 -6.38 -11.87
C PHE A 191 6.40 -5.57 -11.74
N SER A 192 6.31 -4.48 -12.47
CA SER A 192 5.15 -3.56 -12.40
C SER A 192 3.84 -4.25 -12.82
N THR A 193 3.91 -5.20 -13.74
CA THR A 193 2.73 -5.95 -14.22
C THR A 193 2.19 -6.92 -13.20
N ASP A 194 3.06 -7.42 -12.30
CA ASP A 194 2.74 -8.44 -11.32
C ASP A 194 2.16 -7.88 -10.01
N LEU A 195 2.11 -6.54 -9.88
CA LEU A 195 1.48 -5.88 -8.75
C LEU A 195 -0.05 -6.01 -8.81
N ARG A 196 -0.68 -6.25 -7.66
CA ARG A 196 -2.15 -6.26 -7.53
C ARG A 196 -2.74 -4.87 -7.75
N ARG A 197 -3.86 -4.83 -8.47
CA ARG A 197 -4.65 -3.60 -8.61
C ARG A 197 -5.56 -3.36 -7.41
N LEU A 198 -6.08 -4.42 -6.80
CA LEU A 198 -6.90 -4.31 -5.59
C LEU A 198 -6.08 -4.75 -4.38
N GLN A 199 -5.85 -3.83 -3.48
CA GLN A 199 -5.15 -4.02 -2.22
C GLN A 199 -6.09 -3.67 -1.07
N TRP A 200 -5.97 -4.36 0.05
CA TRP A 200 -6.80 -4.11 1.23
C TRP A 200 -6.00 -4.34 2.51
N GLY A 201 -6.48 -3.75 3.58
CA GLY A 201 -5.83 -3.84 4.88
C GLY A 201 -6.67 -3.22 5.99
N LEU A 202 -6.01 -2.87 7.08
CA LEU A 202 -6.59 -2.22 8.24
C LEU A 202 -5.93 -0.87 8.47
N ASP A 203 -6.73 0.10 8.89
CA ASP A 203 -6.29 1.41 9.36
C ASP A 203 -6.61 1.55 10.84
N LEU A 204 -5.69 2.13 11.58
CA LEU A 204 -5.86 2.63 12.93
C LEU A 204 -5.42 4.08 12.94
N GLY A 205 -6.26 4.99 13.41
CA GLY A 205 -5.94 6.41 13.44
C GLY A 205 -6.59 7.15 14.59
N ALA A 206 -6.13 8.37 14.77
CA ALA A 206 -6.68 9.32 15.71
C ALA A 206 -6.76 10.72 15.06
N ASP A 207 -7.83 11.43 15.32
CA ASP A 207 -7.98 12.84 14.96
C ASP A 207 -8.07 13.66 16.24
N TRP A 208 -7.20 14.64 16.37
CA TRP A 208 -7.21 15.62 17.45
C TRP A 208 -7.72 16.97 16.93
N ARG A 209 -8.88 17.41 17.44
CA ARG A 209 -9.49 18.70 17.11
C ARG A 209 -8.88 19.79 17.95
N TRP A 210 -8.30 20.81 17.32
CA TRP A 210 -7.82 22.01 18.02
C TRP A 210 -8.76 23.20 17.82
N SER A 211 -9.73 23.08 16.92
CA SER A 211 -10.81 24.05 16.73
C SER A 211 -12.06 23.37 16.18
N ASP A 212 -13.16 24.11 16.11
CA ASP A 212 -14.44 23.59 15.61
C ASP A 212 -14.38 23.03 14.19
N ARG A 213 -13.42 23.51 13.38
CA ARG A 213 -13.30 23.12 11.96
C ARG A 213 -12.04 22.37 11.62
N TRP A 214 -11.01 22.39 12.48
CA TRP A 214 -9.72 21.84 12.15
C TRP A 214 -9.28 20.76 13.12
N ALA A 215 -8.74 19.68 12.58
CA ALA A 215 -8.09 18.64 13.35
C ALA A 215 -6.77 18.21 12.70
N VAL A 216 -5.86 17.66 13.50
CA VAL A 216 -4.70 16.90 13.04
C VAL A 216 -5.03 15.43 13.13
N GLY A 217 -4.81 14.71 12.06
CA GLY A 217 -4.95 13.26 12.00
C GLY A 217 -3.60 12.56 12.01
N ALA A 218 -3.54 11.42 12.67
CA ALA A 218 -2.42 10.48 12.58
C ALA A 218 -2.97 9.08 12.40
N ASP A 219 -2.40 8.32 11.44
CA ASP A 219 -2.89 6.98 11.09
C ASP A 219 -1.72 6.01 10.87
N VAL A 220 -2.00 4.74 11.09
CA VAL A 220 -1.16 3.62 10.67
C VAL A 220 -2.01 2.71 9.79
N SER A 221 -1.58 2.53 8.55
CA SER A 221 -2.19 1.63 7.57
C SER A 221 -1.37 0.36 7.47
N TRP A 222 -2.00 -0.79 7.66
CA TRP A 222 -1.37 -2.10 7.49
C TRP A 222 -2.08 -2.88 6.39
N GLY A 223 -1.38 -3.09 5.27
CA GLY A 223 -1.87 -3.94 4.18
C GLY A 223 -1.88 -5.42 4.60
N LEU A 224 -3.01 -6.07 4.46
CA LEU A 224 -3.18 -7.50 4.69
C LEU A 224 -3.11 -8.31 3.40
N SER A 225 -3.36 -7.67 2.26
CA SER A 225 -3.10 -8.26 0.96
C SER A 225 -1.63 -8.10 0.57
N SER A 226 -1.01 -9.16 0.01
CA SER A 226 0.28 -9.02 -0.65
C SER A 226 0.18 -8.02 -1.80
N VAL A 227 1.21 -7.20 -2.03
CA VAL A 227 1.24 -6.26 -3.16
C VAL A 227 1.40 -6.96 -4.51
N PHE A 228 1.93 -8.17 -4.55
CA PHE A 228 2.02 -9.01 -5.75
C PHE A 228 0.85 -9.98 -5.86
N HIS A 229 0.55 -10.40 -7.08
CA HIS A 229 -0.38 -11.49 -7.33
C HIS A 229 0.13 -12.79 -6.70
N SER A 230 -0.78 -13.72 -6.40
CA SER A 230 -0.46 -14.98 -5.69
C SER A 230 0.36 -15.97 -6.52
N ASP A 231 0.32 -15.83 -7.83
CA ASP A 231 1.04 -16.63 -8.83
C ASP A 231 2.46 -16.12 -9.12
N PHE A 232 2.78 -14.89 -8.67
CA PHE A 232 4.11 -14.33 -8.79
C PHE A 232 5.08 -15.01 -7.80
N LYS A 233 6.07 -15.72 -8.32
CA LYS A 233 7.04 -16.54 -7.55
C LYS A 233 8.48 -16.05 -7.67
N THR A 234 8.75 -15.07 -8.51
CA THR A 234 10.08 -14.53 -8.75
C THR A 234 10.72 -13.92 -7.49
N ILE A 235 9.89 -13.39 -6.59
CA ILE A 235 10.29 -12.98 -5.25
C ILE A 235 9.64 -13.93 -4.26
N GLU A 236 10.43 -14.67 -3.48
CA GLU A 236 9.94 -15.67 -2.53
C GLU A 236 9.08 -15.10 -1.41
N GLN A 237 9.20 -13.77 -1.15
CA GLN A 237 8.59 -13.13 0.00
C GLN A 237 7.32 -12.37 -0.38
N ARG A 238 6.31 -12.53 0.47
CA ARG A 238 5.11 -11.69 0.37
C ARG A 238 5.42 -10.32 0.94
N LEU A 239 5.19 -9.28 0.15
CA LEU A 239 5.39 -7.90 0.55
C LEU A 239 4.04 -7.25 0.90
N TYR A 240 4.03 -6.48 1.98
CA TYR A 240 2.85 -5.79 2.50
C TYR A 240 3.11 -4.30 2.62
N SER A 241 2.10 -3.49 2.33
CA SER A 241 2.15 -2.03 2.49
C SER A 241 1.98 -1.65 3.95
N ILE A 242 2.95 -0.94 4.53
CA ILE A 242 2.87 -0.41 5.89
C ILE A 242 3.25 1.07 5.84
N PHE A 243 2.31 1.94 6.23
CA PHE A 243 2.48 3.39 6.19
C PHE A 243 2.00 4.03 7.48
N GLY A 244 2.81 4.95 8.00
CA GLY A 244 2.39 5.95 8.98
C GLY A 244 1.99 7.23 8.24
N THR A 245 0.91 7.85 8.62
CA THR A 245 0.34 9.01 7.96
C THR A 245 0.07 10.10 8.98
N VAL A 246 0.36 11.33 8.63
CA VAL A 246 -0.06 12.52 9.38
C VAL A 246 -0.75 13.48 8.42
N GLY A 247 -1.80 14.15 8.89
CA GLY A 247 -2.59 15.00 8.01
C GLY A 247 -3.38 16.06 8.73
N VAL A 248 -3.98 16.90 7.92
CA VAL A 248 -4.92 17.94 8.37
C VAL A 248 -6.32 17.57 7.91
N VAL A 249 -7.27 17.68 8.81
CA VAL A 249 -8.68 17.38 8.57
C VAL A 249 -9.47 18.67 8.75
N TYR A 250 -10.26 19.01 7.74
CA TYR A 250 -11.15 20.16 7.77
C TYR A 250 -12.60 19.70 7.81
N HIS A 251 -13.36 20.12 8.81
CA HIS A 251 -14.78 19.84 8.96
C HIS A 251 -15.59 20.81 8.11
N LEU A 252 -16.28 20.28 7.10
CA LEU A 252 -17.10 21.07 6.16
C LEU A 252 -18.48 21.38 6.73
N LYS A 253 -19.12 20.39 7.38
CA LYS A 253 -20.45 20.47 7.97
C LYS A 253 -20.63 19.33 8.97
#